data_c2107aed2aef05e84a7d95aa5d28634d
#
_entry.id   c2107aed2aef05e84a7d95aa5d28634d
#
_cell.length_a   1.000
_cell.length_b   1.000
_cell.length_c   1.000
_cell.angle_alpha   90.00
_cell.angle_beta   90.00
_cell.angle_gamma   90.00
#
_symmetry.space_group_name_H-M   'P 1'
#
loop_
_entity.id
_entity.type
_entity.pdbx_description
1 polymer ?
#
loop_
_entity_poly.entity_id
_entity_poly.type
_entity_poly.pdbx_seq_one_letter_code
_entity_poly.pdbx_strand_id
1 'polypeptide(L)'
;MLFRSRWDYIFSFIKKFRNQPGMVLPDRAQVTMDQHLMRSYVNLLIHTCHRRGIHAMGGMAAQIPIRNDAAANEQALEKVRRDKLREVQAGHDGTWVAHPGLVPIAKEIFDKYMPEPNQISKPRSNRAVLAKDLLDVPTGDITDEGLRWNIDVGLQYLHSWLQGLGCVPIYNLMEDAATAEICRAQVWQWIKHQSHLKDGRQVTADMVKEIIHHRAAELAGKSGNDEKLRQAAKVLEDLTTSPDFAEFLTLASYDLLD
;
A
#
# COMPACT_ATOMS: atom_id res chain seq x y z
N MET A 1 -5.09 -15.80 -14.50
CA MET A 1 -4.10 -14.75 -14.13
C MET A 1 -4.47 -14.22 -12.76
N LEU A 2 -3.50 -14.17 -11.84
CA LEU A 2 -3.68 -13.55 -10.52
C LEU A 2 -2.66 -12.43 -10.37
N PHE A 3 -3.09 -11.32 -9.76
CA PHE A 3 -2.25 -10.16 -9.48
C PHE A 3 -1.72 -10.21 -8.06
N ARG A 4 -0.50 -9.72 -7.89
CA ARG A 4 0.07 -9.43 -6.60
C ARG A 4 -0.26 -7.99 -6.22
N SER A 5 -1.08 -7.80 -5.20
CA SER A 5 -1.31 -6.49 -4.60
C SER A 5 -0.72 -6.48 -3.18
N ARG A 6 0.31 -5.65 -2.97
CA ARG A 6 0.98 -5.54 -1.68
C ARG A 6 0.05 -4.93 -0.64
N TRP A 7 -0.56 -3.81 -0.96
CA TRP A 7 -1.39 -3.08 -0.01
C TRP A 7 -2.66 -3.84 0.35
N ASP A 8 -3.33 -4.46 -0.60
CA ASP A 8 -4.51 -5.30 -0.32
C ASP A 8 -4.18 -6.48 0.58
N TYR A 9 -3.01 -7.12 0.37
CA TYR A 9 -2.59 -8.23 1.23
C TYR A 9 -2.31 -7.76 2.65
N ILE A 10 -1.60 -6.64 2.83
CA ILE A 10 -1.29 -6.07 4.15
C ILE A 10 -2.57 -5.57 4.82
N PHE A 11 -3.46 -4.90 4.10
CA PHE A 11 -4.78 -4.51 4.60
C PHE A 11 -5.58 -5.72 5.08
N SER A 12 -5.63 -6.78 4.27
CA SER A 12 -6.30 -8.03 4.63
C SER A 12 -5.68 -8.68 5.87
N PHE A 13 -4.35 -8.64 6.02
CA PHE A 13 -3.64 -9.11 7.20
C PHE A 13 -4.09 -8.34 8.45
N ILE A 14 -4.03 -7.02 8.44
CA ILE A 14 -4.49 -6.17 9.57
C ILE A 14 -5.95 -6.49 9.90
N LYS A 15 -6.83 -6.50 8.90
CA LYS A 15 -8.26 -6.76 9.04
C LYS A 15 -8.54 -8.11 9.71
N LYS A 16 -7.84 -9.17 9.30
CA LYS A 16 -8.04 -10.54 9.83
C LYS A 16 -7.46 -10.71 11.23
N PHE A 17 -6.34 -10.07 11.51
CA PHE A 17 -5.66 -10.17 12.81
C PHE A 17 -5.86 -8.95 13.71
N ARG A 18 -6.85 -8.10 13.42
CA ARG A 18 -7.10 -6.82 14.10
C ARG A 18 -7.23 -6.87 15.62
N ASN A 19 -7.60 -8.04 16.18
CA ASN A 19 -7.73 -8.24 17.62
C ASN A 19 -6.52 -8.96 18.26
N GLN A 20 -5.45 -9.18 17.50
CA GLN A 20 -4.27 -9.93 17.96
C GLN A 20 -3.12 -8.94 18.22
N PRO A 21 -2.74 -8.69 19.49
CA PRO A 21 -1.68 -7.71 19.82
C PRO A 21 -0.33 -8.01 19.18
N GLY A 22 0.02 -9.30 19.02
CA GLY A 22 1.26 -9.74 18.38
C GLY A 22 1.31 -9.58 16.86
N MET A 23 0.24 -9.07 16.23
CA MET A 23 0.12 -8.93 14.77
C MET A 23 0.11 -7.46 14.32
N VAL A 24 0.60 -6.56 15.16
CA VAL A 24 0.72 -5.13 14.84
C VAL A 24 1.89 -4.92 13.89
N LEU A 25 1.63 -4.21 12.79
CA LEU A 25 2.64 -3.92 11.78
C LEU A 25 3.36 -2.59 12.05
N PRO A 26 4.66 -2.49 11.72
CA PRO A 26 5.41 -1.22 11.74
C PRO A 26 4.93 -0.29 10.61
N ASP A 27 5.59 0.86 10.46
CA ASP A 27 5.32 1.78 9.33
C ASP A 27 5.26 1.03 8.00
N ARG A 28 4.26 1.33 7.17
CA ARG A 28 4.07 0.64 5.89
C ARG A 28 5.29 0.69 4.96
N ALA A 29 6.11 1.73 5.08
CA ALA A 29 7.34 1.87 4.32
C ALA A 29 8.35 0.77 4.65
N GLN A 30 8.30 0.19 5.85
CA GLN A 30 9.18 -0.88 6.32
C GLN A 30 8.64 -2.28 5.97
N VAL A 31 7.36 -2.41 5.62
CA VAL A 31 6.75 -3.68 5.16
C VAL A 31 7.00 -3.85 3.66
N THR A 32 8.27 -4.04 3.32
CA THR A 32 8.73 -4.15 1.92
C THR A 32 8.58 -5.57 1.38
N MET A 33 8.70 -5.70 0.05
CA MET A 33 8.64 -7.01 -0.62
C MET A 33 9.82 -7.92 -0.29
N ASP A 34 10.87 -7.39 0.35
CA ASP A 34 12.05 -8.13 0.79
C ASP A 34 11.91 -8.72 2.20
N GLN A 35 10.88 -8.36 2.93
CA GLN A 35 10.54 -8.95 4.21
C GLN A 35 10.08 -10.42 4.03
N HIS A 36 10.35 -11.26 5.04
CA HIS A 36 10.05 -12.70 4.95
C HIS A 36 8.56 -12.97 4.66
N LEU A 37 7.66 -12.29 5.39
CA LEU A 37 6.21 -12.33 5.17
C LEU A 37 5.85 -12.12 3.69
N MET A 38 6.36 -11.03 3.11
CA MET A 38 5.98 -10.61 1.76
C MET A 38 6.62 -11.50 0.69
N ARG A 39 7.87 -11.95 0.88
CA ARG A 39 8.50 -12.95 0.01
C ARG A 39 7.76 -14.28 0.01
N SER A 40 7.31 -14.71 1.19
CA SER A 40 6.56 -15.96 1.35
C SER A 40 5.22 -15.87 0.64
N TYR A 41 4.51 -14.74 0.76
CA TYR A 41 3.30 -14.48 -0.01
C TYR A 41 3.54 -14.55 -1.51
N VAL A 42 4.56 -13.88 -2.04
CA VAL A 42 4.92 -13.93 -3.47
C VAL A 42 5.22 -15.36 -3.93
N ASN A 43 6.04 -16.08 -3.18
CA ASN A 43 6.42 -17.44 -3.52
C ASN A 43 5.19 -18.37 -3.57
N LEU A 44 4.29 -18.26 -2.60
CA LEU A 44 3.07 -19.05 -2.56
C LEU A 44 2.14 -18.71 -3.73
N LEU A 45 1.97 -17.43 -4.04
CA LEU A 45 1.16 -16.96 -5.17
C LEU A 45 1.67 -17.54 -6.49
N ILE A 46 2.97 -17.37 -6.77
CA ILE A 46 3.56 -17.85 -8.02
C ILE A 46 3.48 -19.37 -8.11
N HIS A 47 3.85 -20.09 -7.03
CA HIS A 47 3.75 -21.55 -6.99
C HIS A 47 2.31 -22.02 -7.25
N THR A 48 1.33 -21.39 -6.62
CA THR A 48 -0.09 -21.75 -6.77
C THR A 48 -0.59 -21.52 -8.19
N CYS A 49 -0.22 -20.38 -8.79
CA CYS A 49 -0.58 -20.05 -10.18
C CYS A 49 0.04 -21.04 -11.16
N HIS A 50 1.36 -21.24 -11.08
CA HIS A 50 2.08 -22.10 -12.03
C HIS A 50 1.65 -23.56 -11.94
N ARG A 51 1.42 -24.08 -10.73
CA ARG A 51 0.88 -25.44 -10.54
C ARG A 51 -0.47 -25.66 -11.24
N ARG A 52 -1.21 -24.59 -11.50
CA ARG A 52 -2.51 -24.60 -12.19
C ARG A 52 -2.43 -24.14 -13.65
N GLY A 53 -1.23 -23.93 -14.18
CA GLY A 53 -1.03 -23.44 -15.54
C GLY A 53 -1.55 -22.00 -15.75
N ILE A 54 -1.58 -21.17 -14.68
CA ILE A 54 -2.04 -19.78 -14.75
C ILE A 54 -0.86 -18.81 -14.54
N HIS A 55 -0.89 -17.69 -15.24
CA HIS A 55 0.12 -16.63 -15.06
C HIS A 55 0.01 -15.96 -13.69
N ALA A 56 1.18 -15.71 -13.07
CA ALA A 56 1.33 -14.91 -11.86
C ALA A 56 1.86 -13.53 -12.23
N MET A 57 1.07 -12.49 -11.99
CA MET A 57 1.44 -11.12 -12.31
C MET A 57 2.05 -10.40 -11.12
N GLY A 58 3.10 -9.64 -11.38
CA GLY A 58 3.72 -8.73 -10.40
C GLY A 58 2.79 -7.59 -9.99
N GLY A 59 3.22 -6.80 -9.02
CA GLY A 59 2.49 -5.62 -8.56
C GLY A 59 2.64 -4.43 -9.51
N MET A 60 1.76 -3.44 -9.34
CA MET A 60 1.87 -2.18 -10.05
C MET A 60 3.04 -1.34 -9.51
N ALA A 61 3.87 -0.81 -10.41
CA ALA A 61 4.75 0.29 -10.07
C ALA A 61 3.94 1.59 -10.10
N ALA A 62 3.72 2.18 -8.93
CA ALA A 62 2.85 3.34 -8.77
C ALA A 62 3.53 4.67 -9.14
N GLN A 63 4.82 4.69 -9.45
CA GLN A 63 5.58 5.90 -9.78
C GLN A 63 4.99 6.61 -11.00
N ILE A 64 4.98 7.93 -10.92
CA ILE A 64 4.67 8.84 -12.04
C ILE A 64 5.97 9.55 -12.42
N PRO A 65 6.35 9.60 -13.72
CA PRO A 65 7.54 10.33 -14.14
C PRO A 65 7.52 11.80 -13.71
N ILE A 66 8.62 12.27 -13.11
CA ILE A 66 8.75 13.62 -12.55
C ILE A 66 9.36 14.52 -13.63
N ARG A 67 8.61 15.51 -14.10
CA ARG A 67 9.03 16.35 -15.23
C ARG A 67 10.03 17.46 -14.86
N ASN A 68 9.90 18.01 -13.66
CA ASN A 68 10.61 19.24 -13.26
C ASN A 68 11.84 18.97 -12.37
N ASP A 69 12.19 17.70 -12.14
CA ASP A 69 13.36 17.30 -11.35
C ASP A 69 13.94 16.01 -11.93
N ALA A 70 15.01 16.15 -12.72
CA ALA A 70 15.65 15.02 -13.39
C ALA A 70 16.30 14.05 -12.41
N ALA A 71 16.85 14.52 -11.29
CA ALA A 71 17.50 13.68 -10.29
C ALA A 71 16.47 12.86 -9.51
N ALA A 72 15.39 13.48 -9.06
CA ALA A 72 14.29 12.78 -8.42
C ALA A 72 13.61 11.79 -9.37
N ASN A 73 13.46 12.15 -10.66
CA ASN A 73 12.91 11.25 -11.67
C ASN A 73 13.79 10.01 -11.84
N GLU A 74 15.13 10.17 -11.98
CA GLU A 74 16.02 9.01 -12.13
C GLU A 74 15.99 8.09 -10.91
N GLN A 75 15.91 8.64 -9.69
CA GLN A 75 15.74 7.86 -8.48
C GLN A 75 14.40 7.07 -8.47
N ALA A 76 13.32 7.68 -8.95
CA ALA A 76 12.03 7.01 -9.07
C ALA A 76 12.10 5.89 -10.10
N LEU A 77 12.69 6.12 -11.27
CA LEU A 77 12.86 5.12 -12.32
C LEU A 77 13.74 3.95 -11.86
N GLU A 78 14.80 4.22 -11.09
CA GLU A 78 15.67 3.19 -10.53
C GLU A 78 14.90 2.29 -9.52
N LYS A 79 13.98 2.87 -8.74
CA LYS A 79 13.07 2.06 -7.88
C LYS A 79 12.20 1.14 -8.72
N VAL A 80 11.68 1.63 -9.85
CA VAL A 80 10.91 0.81 -10.80
C VAL A 80 11.77 -0.32 -11.37
N ARG A 81 12.97 -0.03 -11.84
CA ARG A 81 13.89 -1.07 -12.38
C ARG A 81 14.15 -2.18 -11.36
N ARG A 82 14.47 -1.81 -10.13
CA ARG A 82 14.72 -2.79 -9.06
C ARG A 82 13.48 -3.62 -8.72
N ASP A 83 12.31 -2.99 -8.71
CA ASP A 83 11.06 -3.70 -8.46
C ASP A 83 10.76 -4.72 -9.57
N LYS A 84 10.86 -4.31 -10.84
CA LYS A 84 10.62 -5.20 -12.00
C LYS A 84 11.64 -6.32 -12.12
N LEU A 85 12.91 -6.03 -11.81
CA LEU A 85 13.94 -7.06 -11.76
C LEU A 85 13.65 -8.10 -10.68
N ARG A 86 13.28 -7.66 -9.47
CA ARG A 86 12.89 -8.58 -8.39
C ARG A 86 11.69 -9.43 -8.80
N GLU A 87 10.69 -8.85 -9.46
CA GLU A 87 9.50 -9.56 -9.91
C GLU A 87 9.82 -10.67 -10.92
N VAL A 88 10.54 -10.34 -11.99
CA VAL A 88 10.88 -11.34 -13.01
C VAL A 88 11.80 -12.43 -12.46
N GLN A 89 12.73 -12.09 -11.57
CA GLN A 89 13.60 -13.07 -10.91
C GLN A 89 12.83 -13.95 -9.91
N ALA A 90 11.84 -13.40 -9.22
CA ALA A 90 10.93 -14.19 -8.39
C ALA A 90 10.06 -15.14 -9.23
N GLY A 91 9.91 -14.90 -10.54
CA GLY A 91 9.23 -15.72 -11.53
C GLY A 91 7.82 -15.30 -11.86
N HIS A 92 7.51 -14.04 -11.71
CA HIS A 92 6.29 -13.50 -12.30
C HIS A 92 6.35 -13.57 -13.83
N ASP A 93 5.20 -13.80 -14.45
CA ASP A 93 5.04 -13.93 -15.91
C ASP A 93 4.78 -12.59 -16.61
N GLY A 94 4.66 -11.53 -15.83
CA GLY A 94 4.45 -10.17 -16.29
C GLY A 94 4.27 -9.23 -15.11
N THR A 95 4.03 -7.97 -15.44
CA THR A 95 3.84 -6.90 -14.46
C THR A 95 2.94 -5.82 -15.02
N TRP A 96 2.69 -4.79 -14.23
CA TRP A 96 2.01 -3.58 -14.68
C TRP A 96 2.61 -2.34 -14.03
N VAL A 97 2.29 -1.20 -14.62
CA VAL A 97 2.78 0.11 -14.25
C VAL A 97 1.64 1.11 -14.28
N ALA A 98 1.65 2.10 -13.40
CA ALA A 98 0.60 3.12 -13.32
C ALA A 98 0.67 4.16 -14.44
N HIS A 99 1.81 4.30 -15.12
CA HIS A 99 2.01 5.31 -16.14
C HIS A 99 2.63 4.71 -17.40
N PRO A 100 2.11 5.05 -18.62
CA PRO A 100 2.60 4.47 -19.88
C PRO A 100 4.09 4.73 -20.12
N GLY A 101 4.65 5.84 -19.63
CA GLY A 101 6.08 6.14 -19.71
C GLY A 101 6.99 5.13 -19.00
N LEU A 102 6.46 4.26 -18.14
CA LEU A 102 7.21 3.21 -17.46
C LEU A 102 7.19 1.87 -18.20
N VAL A 103 6.34 1.73 -19.21
CA VAL A 103 6.21 0.49 -20.01
C VAL A 103 7.56 0.08 -20.64
N PRO A 104 8.33 0.97 -21.27
CA PRO A 104 9.61 0.59 -21.88
C PRO A 104 10.58 -0.02 -20.86
N ILE A 105 10.66 0.55 -19.63
CA ILE A 105 11.55 0.08 -18.56
C ILE A 105 11.15 -1.30 -18.10
N ALA A 106 9.84 -1.51 -17.84
CA ALA A 106 9.34 -2.80 -17.42
C ALA A 106 9.55 -3.86 -18.50
N LYS A 107 9.27 -3.52 -19.76
CA LYS A 107 9.43 -4.41 -20.92
C LYS A 107 10.89 -4.82 -21.12
N GLU A 108 11.84 -3.87 -21.11
CA GLU A 108 13.27 -4.16 -21.24
C GLU A 108 13.74 -5.21 -20.22
N ILE A 109 13.32 -5.07 -18.96
CA ILE A 109 13.70 -5.98 -17.90
C ILE A 109 13.07 -7.36 -18.11
N PHE A 110 11.78 -7.42 -18.42
CA PHE A 110 11.11 -8.70 -18.62
C PHE A 110 11.62 -9.41 -19.88
N ASP A 111 11.82 -8.71 -21.00
CA ASP A 111 12.37 -9.29 -22.23
C ASP A 111 13.79 -9.88 -22.00
N LYS A 112 14.61 -9.22 -21.18
CA LYS A 112 15.96 -9.66 -20.85
C LYS A 112 15.99 -10.91 -19.96
N TYR A 113 15.14 -10.99 -18.94
CA TYR A 113 15.20 -12.03 -17.91
C TYR A 113 14.11 -13.12 -18.05
N MET A 114 13.15 -12.90 -18.92
CA MET A 114 12.10 -13.84 -19.30
C MET A 114 11.99 -13.89 -20.83
N PRO A 115 12.98 -14.50 -21.53
CA PRO A 115 12.96 -14.58 -23.00
C PRO A 115 11.83 -15.45 -23.55
N GLU A 116 11.31 -16.40 -22.75
CA GLU A 116 10.17 -17.21 -23.09
C GLU A 116 8.84 -16.47 -22.80
N PRO A 117 7.72 -16.86 -23.39
CA PRO A 117 6.42 -16.21 -23.21
C PRO A 117 5.92 -16.14 -21.77
N ASN A 118 6.40 -17.03 -20.89
CA ASN A 118 6.07 -17.08 -19.47
C ASN A 118 7.08 -17.92 -18.70
N GLN A 119 6.91 -18.03 -17.39
CA GLN A 119 7.78 -18.81 -16.50
C GLN A 119 7.06 -20.02 -15.86
N ILE A 120 5.88 -20.41 -16.37
CA ILE A 120 5.06 -21.49 -15.78
C ILE A 120 5.84 -22.80 -15.69
N SER A 121 6.62 -23.14 -16.73
CA SER A 121 7.39 -24.38 -16.81
C SER A 121 8.75 -24.34 -16.10
N LYS A 122 9.20 -23.16 -15.63
CA LYS A 122 10.50 -23.05 -14.93
C LYS A 122 10.49 -23.84 -13.63
N PRO A 123 11.45 -24.77 -13.41
CA PRO A 123 11.58 -25.44 -12.12
C PRO A 123 11.79 -24.42 -11.01
N ARG A 124 11.08 -24.58 -9.91
CA ARG A 124 11.23 -23.75 -8.73
C ARG A 124 11.69 -24.60 -7.55
N SER A 125 12.40 -23.97 -6.62
CA SER A 125 12.72 -24.65 -5.37
C SER A 125 11.41 -25.12 -4.72
N ASN A 126 11.31 -26.41 -4.44
CA ASN A 126 10.14 -27.03 -3.79
C ASN A 126 10.01 -26.64 -2.30
N ARG A 127 10.55 -25.52 -1.87
CA ARG A 127 10.38 -25.07 -0.48
C ARG A 127 8.93 -24.69 -0.27
N ALA A 128 8.22 -25.56 0.45
CA ALA A 128 6.85 -25.28 0.84
C ALA A 128 6.79 -24.02 1.71
N VAL A 129 5.91 -23.10 1.35
CA VAL A 129 5.57 -21.98 2.22
C VAL A 129 4.59 -22.49 3.27
N LEU A 130 4.94 -22.34 4.54
CA LEU A 130 4.13 -22.76 5.67
C LEU A 130 3.32 -21.59 6.21
N ALA A 131 2.27 -21.88 6.97
CA ALA A 131 1.44 -20.84 7.62
C ALA A 131 2.28 -19.88 8.47
N LYS A 132 3.28 -20.38 9.20
CA LYS A 132 4.18 -19.53 10.00
C LYS A 132 4.97 -18.51 9.17
N ASP A 133 5.29 -18.82 7.91
CA ASP A 133 6.03 -17.90 7.03
C ASP A 133 5.14 -16.72 6.58
N LEU A 134 3.81 -16.94 6.55
CA LEU A 134 2.79 -15.92 6.23
C LEU A 134 2.28 -15.16 7.47
N LEU A 135 2.76 -15.52 8.64
CA LEU A 135 2.44 -14.91 9.94
C LEU A 135 3.65 -14.30 10.63
N ASP A 136 4.80 -14.30 9.95
CA ASP A 136 6.03 -13.72 10.45
C ASP A 136 5.99 -12.19 10.33
N VAL A 137 5.47 -11.54 11.38
CA VAL A 137 5.27 -10.08 11.41
C VAL A 137 6.62 -9.38 11.26
N PRO A 138 6.78 -8.48 10.26
CA PRO A 138 8.01 -7.72 10.10
C PRO A 138 8.32 -6.89 11.33
N THR A 139 9.57 -6.95 11.78
CA THR A 139 10.07 -6.05 12.82
C THR A 139 10.33 -4.67 12.26
N GLY A 140 10.07 -3.65 13.04
CA GLY A 140 10.29 -2.26 12.65
C GLY A 140 9.70 -1.28 13.66
N ASP A 141 9.84 0.01 13.36
CA ASP A 141 9.35 1.10 14.19
C ASP A 141 8.00 1.63 13.69
N ILE A 142 7.21 2.15 14.59
CA ILE A 142 6.10 3.06 14.29
C ILE A 142 6.63 4.47 14.56
N THR A 143 6.66 5.32 13.53
CA THR A 143 7.23 6.67 13.63
C THR A 143 6.17 7.75 13.54
N ASP A 144 6.46 8.94 14.07
CA ASP A 144 5.60 10.12 13.89
C ASP A 144 5.46 10.48 12.41
N GLU A 145 6.54 10.34 11.65
CA GLU A 145 6.52 10.54 10.19
C GLU A 145 5.59 9.54 9.50
N GLY A 146 5.68 8.26 9.83
CA GLY A 146 4.82 7.20 9.28
C GLY A 146 3.34 7.40 9.62
N LEU A 147 3.05 7.84 10.88
CA LEU A 147 1.70 8.17 11.31
C LEU A 147 1.13 9.34 10.50
N ARG A 148 1.87 10.45 10.41
CA ARG A 148 1.45 11.64 9.64
C ARG A 148 1.30 11.34 8.17
N TRP A 149 2.21 10.54 7.60
CA TRP A 149 2.14 10.11 6.21
C TRP A 149 0.86 9.32 5.92
N ASN A 150 0.50 8.36 6.78
CA ASN A 150 -0.74 7.60 6.62
C ASN A 150 -1.98 8.50 6.68
N ILE A 151 -2.01 9.44 7.63
CA ILE A 151 -3.13 10.39 7.76
C ILE A 151 -3.21 11.28 6.52
N ASP A 152 -2.10 11.87 6.10
CA ASP A 152 -2.06 12.79 4.97
C ASP A 152 -2.49 12.13 3.65
N VAL A 153 -1.92 10.97 3.33
CA VAL A 153 -2.26 10.23 2.11
C VAL A 153 -3.71 9.74 2.16
N GLY A 154 -4.16 9.23 3.31
CA GLY A 154 -5.54 8.80 3.49
C GLY A 154 -6.54 9.93 3.31
N LEU A 155 -6.25 11.11 3.85
CA LEU A 155 -7.09 12.31 3.74
C LEU A 155 -7.17 12.82 2.30
N GLN A 156 -6.03 12.96 1.62
CA GLN A 156 -5.99 13.41 0.22
C GLN A 156 -6.70 12.42 -0.71
N TYR A 157 -6.53 11.12 -0.47
CA TYR A 157 -7.23 10.10 -1.24
C TYR A 157 -8.75 10.19 -1.05
N LEU A 158 -9.25 10.20 0.19
CA LEU A 158 -10.67 10.31 0.49
C LEU A 158 -11.28 11.59 -0.08
N HIS A 159 -10.58 12.73 0.03
CA HIS A 159 -11.01 13.98 -0.57
C HIS A 159 -11.21 13.87 -2.09
N SER A 160 -10.25 13.26 -2.80
CA SER A 160 -10.36 13.05 -4.23
C SER A 160 -11.45 12.03 -4.59
N TRP A 161 -11.56 10.95 -3.81
CA TRP A 161 -12.56 9.91 -4.02
C TRP A 161 -13.99 10.46 -3.87
N LEU A 162 -14.24 11.31 -2.88
CA LEU A 162 -15.53 12.01 -2.71
C LEU A 162 -15.85 12.99 -3.84
N GLN A 163 -14.88 13.34 -4.68
CA GLN A 163 -15.06 14.10 -5.92
C GLN A 163 -15.20 13.20 -7.16
N GLY A 164 -15.30 11.87 -6.98
CA GLY A 164 -15.48 10.91 -8.06
C GLY A 164 -14.18 10.39 -8.69
N LEU A 165 -13.01 10.68 -8.11
CA LEU A 165 -11.70 10.26 -8.61
C LEU A 165 -11.07 9.20 -7.72
N GLY A 166 -11.03 7.95 -8.18
CA GLY A 166 -10.53 6.81 -7.43
C GLY A 166 -9.06 6.40 -7.70
N CYS A 167 -8.38 7.07 -8.64
CA CYS A 167 -6.94 6.95 -8.90
C CYS A 167 -6.32 8.34 -8.79
N VAL A 168 -5.49 8.56 -7.77
CA VAL A 168 -5.09 9.91 -7.35
C VAL A 168 -3.58 10.06 -7.36
N PRO A 169 -3.01 11.04 -8.08
CA PRO A 169 -1.59 11.33 -8.02
C PRO A 169 -1.25 12.08 -6.70
N ILE A 170 -0.65 11.36 -5.75
CA ILE A 170 -0.19 11.93 -4.48
C ILE A 170 1.33 11.69 -4.40
N TYR A 171 2.12 12.75 -4.22
CA TYR A 171 3.59 12.68 -4.08
C TYR A 171 4.29 11.88 -5.19
N ASN A 172 3.88 12.10 -6.44
CA ASN A 172 4.39 11.39 -7.62
C ASN A 172 4.15 9.87 -7.61
N LEU A 173 3.14 9.43 -6.85
CA LEU A 173 2.65 8.06 -6.87
C LEU A 173 1.17 8.08 -7.29
N MET A 174 0.77 7.15 -8.15
CA MET A 174 -0.63 6.93 -8.48
C MET A 174 -1.23 6.03 -7.40
N GLU A 175 -1.95 6.66 -6.47
CA GLU A 175 -2.56 5.98 -5.35
C GLU A 175 -3.99 5.53 -5.66
N ASP A 176 -4.37 4.39 -5.12
CA ASP A 176 -5.69 3.77 -5.29
C ASP A 176 -6.36 3.46 -3.93
N ALA A 177 -7.53 2.83 -3.95
CA ALA A 177 -8.26 2.49 -2.74
C ALA A 177 -7.45 1.62 -1.77
N ALA A 178 -6.59 0.73 -2.28
CA ALA A 178 -5.76 -0.12 -1.43
C ALA A 178 -4.78 0.70 -0.58
N THR A 179 -4.28 1.82 -1.10
CA THR A 179 -3.44 2.75 -0.33
C THR A 179 -4.20 3.40 0.81
N ALA A 180 -5.41 3.90 0.56
CA ALA A 180 -6.23 4.51 1.60
C ALA A 180 -6.66 3.48 2.67
N GLU A 181 -6.97 2.26 2.26
CA GLU A 181 -7.30 1.16 3.16
C GLU A 181 -6.13 0.80 4.08
N ILE A 182 -4.91 0.69 3.55
CA ILE A 182 -3.74 0.40 4.41
C ILE A 182 -3.43 1.57 5.33
N CYS A 183 -3.55 2.82 4.87
CA CYS A 183 -3.32 4.01 5.68
C CYS A 183 -4.24 4.02 6.91
N ARG A 184 -5.56 3.95 6.69
CA ARG A 184 -6.53 3.99 7.79
C ARG A 184 -6.43 2.78 8.70
N ALA A 185 -6.15 1.58 8.13
CA ALA A 185 -6.07 0.34 8.88
C ALA A 185 -4.86 0.31 9.82
N GLN A 186 -3.70 0.82 9.40
CA GLN A 186 -2.53 0.93 10.28
C GLN A 186 -2.79 1.90 11.43
N VAL A 187 -3.33 3.09 11.16
CA VAL A 187 -3.66 4.07 12.21
C VAL A 187 -4.65 3.47 13.21
N TRP A 188 -5.72 2.82 12.73
CA TRP A 188 -6.68 2.13 13.57
C TRP A 188 -6.01 1.04 14.44
N GLN A 189 -5.16 0.21 13.84
CA GLN A 189 -4.45 -0.86 14.55
C GLN A 189 -3.55 -0.32 15.66
N TRP A 190 -2.82 0.77 15.38
CA TRP A 190 -1.92 1.40 16.35
C TRP A 190 -2.68 2.00 17.54
N ILE A 191 -3.84 2.62 17.32
CA ILE A 191 -4.73 3.09 18.41
C ILE A 191 -5.27 1.90 19.19
N LYS A 192 -5.84 0.90 18.51
CA LYS A 192 -6.46 -0.27 19.13
C LYS A 192 -5.52 -1.01 20.07
N HIS A 193 -4.26 -1.16 19.69
CA HIS A 193 -3.26 -1.88 20.45
C HIS A 193 -2.36 -0.98 21.32
N GLN A 194 -2.74 0.30 21.47
CA GLN A 194 -2.00 1.26 22.29
C GLN A 194 -0.51 1.32 21.94
N SER A 195 -0.21 1.25 20.65
CA SER A 195 1.16 1.23 20.14
C SER A 195 1.90 2.51 20.47
N HIS A 196 3.23 2.42 20.61
CA HIS A 196 4.07 3.58 20.87
C HIS A 196 4.86 3.96 19.62
N LEU A 197 4.96 5.25 19.39
CA LEU A 197 5.89 5.79 18.42
C LEU A 197 7.34 5.53 18.88
N LYS A 198 8.27 5.56 17.94
CA LYS A 198 9.71 5.41 18.21
C LYS A 198 10.25 6.39 19.26
N ASP A 199 9.63 7.55 19.40
CA ASP A 199 9.98 8.56 20.40
C ASP A 199 9.33 8.33 21.78
N GLY A 200 8.59 7.25 21.96
CA GLY A 200 7.96 6.84 23.23
C GLY A 200 6.53 7.35 23.42
N ARG A 201 6.01 8.25 22.58
CA ARG A 201 4.61 8.70 22.67
C ARG A 201 3.66 7.59 22.27
N GLN A 202 2.58 7.42 23.03
CA GLN A 202 1.51 6.49 22.67
C GLN A 202 0.65 7.07 21.54
N VAL A 203 0.29 6.24 20.56
CA VAL A 203 -0.69 6.61 19.52
C VAL A 203 -2.09 6.56 20.12
N THR A 204 -2.71 7.73 20.26
CA THR A 204 -4.05 7.88 20.84
C THR A 204 -5.03 8.42 19.80
N ALA A 205 -6.34 8.20 20.05
CA ALA A 205 -7.38 8.75 19.21
C ALA A 205 -7.32 10.29 19.14
N ASP A 206 -7.05 10.95 20.28
CA ASP A 206 -6.97 12.42 20.33
C ASP A 206 -5.79 12.94 19.51
N MET A 207 -4.61 12.32 19.61
CA MET A 207 -3.45 12.65 18.78
C MET A 207 -3.80 12.53 17.27
N VAL A 208 -4.48 11.46 16.89
CA VAL A 208 -4.84 11.21 15.49
C VAL A 208 -5.85 12.25 14.99
N LYS A 209 -6.86 12.59 15.79
CA LYS A 209 -7.84 13.65 15.47
C LYS A 209 -7.15 15.00 15.27
N GLU A 210 -6.25 15.38 16.19
CA GLU A 210 -5.48 16.62 16.09
C GLU A 210 -4.70 16.69 14.78
N ILE A 211 -4.00 15.60 14.41
CA ILE A 211 -3.23 15.56 13.15
C ILE A 211 -4.16 15.65 11.93
N ILE A 212 -5.30 14.96 11.93
CA ILE A 212 -6.28 15.01 10.83
C ILE A 212 -6.80 16.43 10.65
N HIS A 213 -7.25 17.07 11.74
CA HIS A 213 -7.82 18.43 11.69
C HIS A 213 -6.79 19.47 11.28
N HIS A 214 -5.57 19.38 11.81
CA HIS A 214 -4.47 20.26 11.41
C HIS A 214 -4.17 20.11 9.91
N ARG A 215 -4.05 18.88 9.42
CA ARG A 215 -3.77 18.62 8.01
C ARG A 215 -4.90 19.06 7.08
N ALA A 216 -6.14 18.85 7.47
CA ALA A 216 -7.31 19.33 6.73
C ALA A 216 -7.31 20.88 6.64
N ALA A 217 -6.99 21.57 7.73
CA ALA A 217 -6.89 23.03 7.73
C ALA A 217 -5.78 23.55 6.80
N GLU A 218 -4.60 22.90 6.78
CA GLU A 218 -3.52 23.23 5.86
C GLU A 218 -3.93 23.04 4.38
N LEU A 219 -4.63 21.97 4.07
CA LEU A 219 -5.11 21.68 2.71
C LEU A 219 -6.21 22.66 2.28
N ALA A 220 -7.17 22.97 3.18
CA ALA A 220 -8.23 23.93 2.94
C ALA A 220 -7.69 25.34 2.70
N GLY A 221 -6.65 25.77 3.42
CA GLY A 221 -6.00 27.07 3.25
C GLY A 221 -5.48 27.33 1.83
N LYS A 222 -5.25 26.27 1.07
CA LYS A 222 -4.84 26.34 -0.35
C LYS A 222 -6.03 26.38 -1.32
N SER A 223 -7.19 25.86 -0.93
CA SER A 223 -8.37 25.63 -1.78
C SER A 223 -9.60 26.46 -1.37
N GLY A 224 -9.55 27.15 -0.23
CA GLY A 224 -10.70 27.83 0.36
C GLY A 224 -11.59 26.90 1.20
N ASN A 225 -12.88 27.24 1.30
CA ASN A 225 -13.85 26.47 2.09
C ASN A 225 -14.29 25.22 1.31
N ASP A 226 -13.63 24.08 1.56
CA ASP A 226 -13.86 22.83 0.83
C ASP A 226 -14.69 21.85 1.69
N GLU A 227 -15.97 21.70 1.32
CA GLU A 227 -16.91 20.81 2.01
C GLU A 227 -16.51 19.35 1.89
N LYS A 228 -16.06 18.91 0.70
CA LYS A 228 -15.63 17.53 0.48
C LYS A 228 -14.38 17.20 1.30
N LEU A 229 -13.50 18.17 1.54
CA LEU A 229 -12.34 17.97 2.42
C LEU A 229 -12.76 17.81 3.89
N ARG A 230 -13.77 18.58 4.36
CA ARG A 230 -14.31 18.40 5.70
C ARG A 230 -14.97 17.03 5.87
N GLN A 231 -15.74 16.58 4.87
CA GLN A 231 -16.33 15.26 4.85
C GLN A 231 -15.24 14.17 4.86
N ALA A 232 -14.20 14.31 4.05
CA ALA A 232 -13.06 13.38 4.02
C ALA A 232 -12.35 13.28 5.39
N ALA A 233 -12.13 14.43 6.05
CA ALA A 233 -11.53 14.47 7.39
C ALA A 233 -12.42 13.75 8.43
N LYS A 234 -13.72 13.99 8.40
CA LYS A 234 -14.67 13.31 9.29
C LYS A 234 -14.71 11.81 9.07
N VAL A 235 -14.76 11.38 7.81
CA VAL A 235 -14.72 9.95 7.45
C VAL A 235 -13.42 9.29 7.93
N LEU A 236 -12.27 9.93 7.68
CA LEU A 236 -10.99 9.39 8.11
C LEU A 236 -10.90 9.29 9.65
N GLU A 237 -11.40 10.31 10.36
CA GLU A 237 -11.48 10.28 11.82
C GLU A 237 -12.32 9.08 12.28
N ASP A 238 -13.53 8.92 11.76
CA ASP A 238 -14.44 7.84 12.15
C ASP A 238 -13.83 6.46 11.84
N LEU A 239 -13.21 6.29 10.67
CA LEU A 239 -12.56 5.04 10.27
C LEU A 239 -11.33 4.66 11.11
N THR A 240 -10.64 5.66 11.68
CA THR A 240 -9.41 5.42 12.43
C THR A 240 -9.60 5.37 13.94
N THR A 241 -10.63 6.04 14.47
CA THR A 241 -10.83 6.16 15.91
C THR A 241 -12.03 5.39 16.46
N SER A 242 -12.89 4.83 15.58
CA SER A 242 -13.98 3.94 16.01
C SER A 242 -13.44 2.70 16.73
N PRO A 243 -14.11 2.20 17.79
CA PRO A 243 -13.74 0.94 18.43
C PRO A 243 -13.89 -0.26 17.50
N ASP A 244 -14.80 -0.15 16.51
CA ASP A 244 -15.09 -1.18 15.52
C ASP A 244 -14.34 -0.89 14.21
N PHE A 245 -13.76 -1.94 13.65
CA PHE A 245 -13.06 -1.86 12.37
C PHE A 245 -14.05 -1.93 11.21
N ALA A 246 -14.20 -0.85 10.46
CA ALA A 246 -15.04 -0.83 9.26
C ALA A 246 -14.52 -1.81 8.19
N GLU A 247 -15.41 -2.55 7.55
CA GLU A 247 -15.06 -3.57 6.54
C GLU A 247 -14.27 -2.96 5.37
N PHE A 248 -14.77 -1.84 4.81
CA PHE A 248 -14.11 -1.05 3.78
C PHE A 248 -14.45 0.43 3.95
N LEU A 249 -13.51 1.30 3.61
CA LEU A 249 -13.71 2.76 3.65
C LEU A 249 -14.83 3.20 2.70
N THR A 250 -14.94 2.55 1.54
CA THR A 250 -15.94 2.85 0.53
C THR A 250 -17.36 2.60 1.04
N LEU A 251 -17.57 1.56 1.84
CA LEU A 251 -18.90 1.28 2.43
C LEU A 251 -19.36 2.37 3.40
N ALA A 252 -18.42 2.91 4.19
CA ALA A 252 -18.71 3.98 5.14
C ALA A 252 -18.90 5.35 4.47
N SER A 253 -18.48 5.50 3.22
CA SER A 253 -18.40 6.81 2.54
C SER A 253 -19.26 6.89 1.29
N TYR A 254 -19.88 5.80 0.88
CA TYR A 254 -20.58 5.72 -0.41
C TYR A 254 -21.72 6.72 -0.55
N ASP A 255 -22.49 6.93 0.53
CA ASP A 255 -23.62 7.87 0.54
C ASP A 255 -23.18 9.35 0.50
N LEU A 256 -21.86 9.61 0.51
CA LEU A 256 -21.30 10.96 0.43
C LEU A 256 -20.82 11.32 -0.99
N LEU A 257 -20.99 10.42 -1.95
CA LEU A 257 -20.55 10.64 -3.34
C LEU A 257 -21.48 11.59 -4.12
N ASP A 258 -22.72 11.77 -3.71
CA ASP A 258 -23.76 12.60 -4.35
C ASP A 258 -23.63 14.08 -4.01
#